data_882715c4708a365ed91434d596eab1fc
#
_entry.id   882715c4708a365ed91434d596eab1fc
#
_cell.length_a   1.000
_cell.length_b   1.000
_cell.length_c   1.000
_cell.angle_alpha   90.00
_cell.angle_beta   90.00
_cell.angle_gamma   90.00
#
_symmetry.space_group_name_H-M   'P 1'
#
loop_
_entity.id
_entity.type
_entity.pdbx_description
1 polymer ?
#
loop_
_entity_poly.entity_id
_entity_poly.type
_entity_poly.pdbx_seq_one_letter_code
_entity_poly.pdbx_strand_id
1 'polypeptide(L)'
;GLNRKRDAKWIVKGINEDIVEINGGSTMTLSTVYKMKVSLADAMALIQKHLPATVQMEEKRNRVFIIDEINRGNISKIFGELITLIEASKRIGQPEGMKAKLPYSQQLFGVPDNVYIIGTMNTADRSIATIDTALRRRFRFKEMMPDTDVLKGISVEDISVAEMLARMNKRISVLYDREHTIGHAY
;
A
#
# COMPACT_ATOMS: atom_id res chain seq x y z
N GLY A 1 6.43 -31.03 32.63
CA GLY A 1 5.27 -30.51 31.87
C GLY A 1 5.68 -29.21 31.17
N LEU A 2 5.51 -29.17 29.85
CA LEU A 2 5.82 -27.98 29.02
C LEU A 2 4.81 -26.88 29.34
N ASN A 3 5.24 -25.87 30.09
CA ASN A 3 4.45 -24.68 30.44
C ASN A 3 4.41 -23.76 29.20
N ARG A 4 3.60 -24.12 28.17
CA ARG A 4 3.40 -23.28 26.98
C ARG A 4 2.30 -22.26 27.29
N LYS A 5 2.68 -21.02 27.59
CA LYS A 5 1.78 -19.88 27.61
C LYS A 5 1.55 -19.43 26.16
N ARG A 6 0.29 -19.17 25.81
CA ARG A 6 -0.09 -18.46 24.59
C ARG A 6 -0.76 -17.18 25.00
N ASP A 7 -0.30 -16.07 24.43
CA ASP A 7 -0.99 -14.80 24.59
C ASP A 7 -2.31 -14.87 23.82
N ALA A 8 -3.41 -14.62 24.53
CA ALA A 8 -4.75 -14.60 23.95
C ALA A 8 -5.32 -13.20 24.06
N LYS A 9 -5.87 -12.71 22.96
CA LYS A 9 -6.62 -11.46 22.93
C LYS A 9 -8.11 -11.80 22.80
N TRP A 10 -8.90 -11.36 23.77
CA TRP A 10 -10.34 -11.50 23.69
C TRP A 10 -10.90 -10.55 22.64
N ILE A 11 -11.61 -11.11 21.64
CA ILE A 11 -12.29 -10.34 20.60
C ILE A 11 -13.68 -9.95 21.06
N VAL A 12 -14.40 -10.89 21.70
CA VAL A 12 -15.73 -10.68 22.30
C VAL A 12 -15.76 -11.39 23.65
N LYS A 13 -16.51 -10.84 24.61
CA LYS A 13 -16.74 -11.44 25.94
C LYS A 13 -18.22 -11.51 26.25
N GLY A 14 -18.61 -12.43 27.11
CA GLY A 14 -19.99 -12.53 27.61
C GLY A 14 -20.99 -13.09 26.59
N ILE A 15 -20.53 -13.82 25.58
CA ILE A 15 -21.41 -14.55 24.66
C ILE A 15 -22.03 -15.72 25.41
N ASN A 16 -23.37 -15.81 25.38
CA ASN A 16 -24.13 -16.93 25.85
C ASN A 16 -24.95 -17.51 24.69
N GLU A 17 -24.31 -18.34 23.88
CA GLU A 17 -24.91 -18.99 22.73
C GLU A 17 -24.68 -20.49 22.77
N ASP A 18 -25.69 -21.24 22.34
CA ASP A 18 -25.55 -22.67 22.14
C ASP A 18 -24.77 -22.92 20.82
N ILE A 19 -23.63 -23.54 20.95
CA ILE A 19 -22.74 -23.83 19.82
C ILE A 19 -22.83 -25.29 19.34
N VAL A 20 -23.74 -26.07 19.89
CA VAL A 20 -23.86 -27.51 19.58
C VAL A 20 -24.08 -27.74 18.10
N GLU A 21 -24.96 -26.98 17.44
CA GLU A 21 -25.22 -27.11 15.99
C GLU A 21 -23.97 -26.84 15.15
N ILE A 22 -23.31 -25.71 15.37
CA ILE A 22 -22.11 -25.34 14.61
C ILE A 22 -20.89 -26.21 14.96
N ASN A 23 -20.94 -26.93 16.09
CA ASN A 23 -19.94 -27.91 16.51
C ASN A 23 -20.29 -29.34 16.02
N GLY A 24 -21.14 -29.47 15.00
CA GLY A 24 -21.53 -30.76 14.42
C GLY A 24 -22.29 -31.65 15.38
N GLY A 25 -23.19 -31.09 16.22
CA GLY A 25 -24.00 -31.79 17.19
C GLY A 25 -23.27 -32.27 18.45
N SER A 26 -21.99 -31.88 18.60
CA SER A 26 -21.17 -32.31 19.74
C SER A 26 -21.18 -31.27 20.85
N THR A 27 -21.48 -31.70 22.09
CA THR A 27 -21.40 -30.89 23.31
C THR A 27 -19.94 -30.60 23.69
N MET A 28 -19.71 -29.52 24.42
CA MET A 28 -18.38 -29.22 24.97
C MET A 28 -17.96 -30.26 26.01
N THR A 29 -16.67 -30.60 26.00
CA THR A 29 -16.10 -31.53 26.98
C THR A 29 -15.48 -30.79 28.15
N LEU A 30 -15.33 -31.45 29.29
CA LEU A 30 -14.66 -30.90 30.47
C LEU A 30 -13.12 -30.83 30.32
N SER A 31 -12.57 -31.25 29.18
CA SER A 31 -11.12 -31.15 28.91
C SER A 31 -10.69 -29.72 28.77
N THR A 32 -9.54 -29.36 29.32
CA THR A 32 -9.00 -28.00 29.32
C THR A 32 -8.70 -27.47 27.90
N VAL A 33 -8.33 -28.35 26.95
CA VAL A 33 -8.10 -28.04 25.56
C VAL A 33 -8.54 -29.21 24.68
N TYR A 34 -9.40 -28.97 23.70
CA TYR A 34 -9.81 -29.97 22.70
C TYR A 34 -10.12 -29.30 21.36
N LYS A 35 -10.11 -30.09 20.30
CA LYS A 35 -10.41 -29.63 18.95
C LYS A 35 -11.93 -29.57 18.75
N MET A 36 -12.43 -28.39 18.43
CA MET A 36 -13.81 -28.20 18.00
C MET A 36 -14.00 -28.52 16.52
N LYS A 37 -15.21 -28.92 16.13
CA LYS A 37 -15.59 -29.14 14.72
C LYS A 37 -16.12 -27.87 14.04
N VAL A 38 -16.13 -26.74 14.76
CA VAL A 38 -16.59 -25.44 14.25
C VAL A 38 -15.69 -24.98 13.13
N SER A 39 -16.28 -24.63 11.98
CA SER A 39 -15.54 -24.02 10.89
C SER A 39 -15.14 -22.58 11.24
N LEU A 40 -14.08 -22.06 10.60
CA LEU A 40 -13.69 -20.65 10.79
C LEU A 40 -14.82 -19.70 10.36
N ALA A 41 -15.57 -20.05 9.30
CA ALA A 41 -16.68 -19.24 8.80
C ALA A 41 -17.82 -19.14 9.84
N ASP A 42 -18.23 -20.27 10.43
CA ASP A 42 -19.29 -20.31 11.45
C ASP A 42 -18.86 -19.57 12.71
N ALA A 43 -17.61 -19.74 13.13
CA ALA A 43 -17.06 -19.01 14.26
C ALA A 43 -17.05 -17.50 14.02
N MET A 44 -16.68 -17.06 12.81
CA MET A 44 -16.70 -15.64 12.44
C MET A 44 -18.12 -15.08 12.36
N ALA A 45 -19.08 -15.82 11.84
CA ALA A 45 -20.50 -15.42 11.81
C ALA A 45 -21.06 -15.23 13.22
N LEU A 46 -20.74 -16.16 14.13
CA LEU A 46 -21.14 -16.04 15.54
C LEU A 46 -20.52 -14.82 16.21
N ILE A 47 -19.24 -14.57 15.99
CA ILE A 47 -18.54 -13.39 16.51
C ILE A 47 -19.17 -12.11 15.97
N GLN A 48 -19.44 -12.04 14.68
CA GLN A 48 -20.07 -10.87 14.03
C GLN A 48 -21.45 -10.53 14.63
N LYS A 49 -22.25 -11.55 14.98
CA LYS A 49 -23.55 -11.36 15.61
C LYS A 49 -23.45 -10.63 16.94
N HIS A 50 -22.34 -10.84 17.68
CA HIS A 50 -22.13 -10.29 19.03
C HIS A 50 -21.15 -9.11 19.07
N LEU A 51 -20.58 -8.72 17.95
CA LEU A 51 -19.77 -7.50 17.90
C LEU A 51 -20.69 -6.28 18.07
N PRO A 52 -20.37 -5.35 18.98
CA PRO A 52 -21.09 -4.07 19.02
C PRO A 52 -21.01 -3.39 17.65
N ALA A 53 -22.07 -2.67 17.27
CA ALA A 53 -22.18 -2.00 15.97
C ALA A 53 -20.99 -1.06 15.65
N THR A 54 -20.24 -0.64 16.65
CA THR A 54 -18.99 0.13 16.55
C THR A 54 -17.76 -0.69 16.15
N VAL A 55 -17.85 -2.02 16.21
CA VAL A 55 -16.81 -2.95 15.74
C VAL A 55 -17.26 -3.60 14.43
N GLN A 56 -17.94 -2.86 13.56
CA GLN A 56 -17.96 -3.24 12.16
C GLN A 56 -16.50 -3.27 11.73
N MET A 57 -16.05 -4.45 11.27
CA MET A 57 -14.73 -4.53 10.62
C MET A 57 -14.77 -3.47 9.52
N GLU A 58 -14.10 -2.34 9.76
CA GLU A 58 -13.97 -1.32 8.73
C GLU A 58 -13.48 -2.06 7.48
N GLU A 59 -14.26 -1.99 6.41
CA GLU A 59 -13.79 -2.48 5.12
C GLU A 59 -12.40 -1.95 4.93
N LYS A 60 -11.46 -2.83 4.70
CA LYS A 60 -10.05 -2.50 4.56
C LYS A 60 -9.88 -1.60 3.33
N ARG A 61 -10.12 -0.29 3.53
CA ARG A 61 -10.04 0.71 2.47
C ARG A 61 -8.59 0.85 2.02
N ASN A 62 -8.40 0.88 0.72
CA ASN A 62 -7.10 1.20 0.16
C ASN A 62 -6.67 2.61 0.56
N ARG A 63 -5.40 2.76 0.93
CA ARG A 63 -4.77 4.04 1.29
C ARG A 63 -3.65 4.32 0.30
N VAL A 64 -3.53 5.57 -0.10
CA VAL A 64 -2.47 6.01 -1.00
C VAL A 64 -1.55 6.95 -0.25
N PHE A 65 -0.26 6.66 -0.29
CA PHE A 65 0.80 7.50 0.24
C PHE A 65 1.59 8.07 -0.92
N ILE A 66 1.57 9.38 -1.08
CA ILE A 66 2.21 10.09 -2.20
C ILE A 66 3.52 10.71 -1.69
N ILE A 67 4.60 10.44 -2.42
CA ILE A 67 5.91 11.04 -2.19
C ILE A 67 6.25 11.86 -3.43
N ASP A 68 6.13 13.17 -3.30
CA ASP A 68 6.47 14.07 -4.39
C ASP A 68 7.98 14.23 -4.50
N GLU A 69 8.48 14.26 -5.74
CA GLU A 69 9.92 14.37 -6.06
C GLU A 69 10.80 13.36 -5.28
N ILE A 70 10.41 12.10 -5.32
CA ILE A 70 11.05 11.01 -4.56
C ILE A 70 12.56 10.90 -4.82
N ASN A 71 13.05 11.38 -5.97
CA ASN A 71 14.46 11.37 -6.36
C ASN A 71 15.29 12.53 -5.78
N ARG A 72 14.68 13.55 -5.17
CA ARG A 72 15.43 14.66 -4.53
C ARG A 72 16.12 14.25 -3.23
N GLY A 73 15.70 13.17 -2.60
CA GLY A 73 16.33 12.62 -1.42
C GLY A 73 17.07 11.30 -1.69
N ASN A 74 18.05 10.97 -0.84
CA ASN A 74 18.62 9.63 -0.86
C ASN A 74 17.64 8.67 -0.18
N ILE A 75 16.75 8.08 -0.96
CA ILE A 75 15.65 7.25 -0.48
C ILE A 75 16.16 6.02 0.29
N SER A 76 17.25 5.42 -0.17
CA SER A 76 17.84 4.28 0.55
C SER A 76 18.34 4.67 1.95
N LYS A 77 18.83 5.90 2.12
CA LYS A 77 19.17 6.42 3.45
C LYS A 77 17.96 6.81 4.28
N ILE A 78 16.91 7.36 3.64
CA ILE A 78 15.68 7.77 4.33
C ILE A 78 14.92 6.56 4.85
N PHE A 79 14.70 5.57 4.03
CA PHE A 79 14.02 4.34 4.43
C PHE A 79 14.93 3.38 5.19
N GLY A 80 16.24 3.40 4.92
CA GLY A 80 17.18 2.49 5.53
C GLY A 80 16.73 1.03 5.38
N GLU A 81 16.77 0.28 6.45
CA GLU A 81 16.31 -1.13 6.51
C GLU A 81 14.80 -1.29 6.26
N LEU A 82 14.00 -0.22 6.48
CA LEU A 82 12.55 -0.24 6.26
C LEU A 82 12.18 -0.35 4.77
N ILE A 83 13.13 -0.13 3.85
CA ILE A 83 12.90 -0.22 2.40
C ILE A 83 12.40 -1.61 1.99
N THR A 84 12.77 -2.66 2.73
CA THR A 84 12.29 -4.02 2.48
C THR A 84 10.80 -4.17 2.77
N LEU A 85 10.25 -3.41 3.72
CA LEU A 85 8.84 -3.48 4.13
C LEU A 85 7.86 -2.96 3.08
N ILE A 86 8.35 -2.19 2.10
CA ILE A 86 7.50 -1.68 1.01
C ILE A 86 7.29 -2.73 -0.10
N GLU A 87 8.07 -3.81 -0.13
CA GLU A 87 7.87 -4.92 -1.06
C GLU A 87 6.51 -5.57 -0.84
N ALA A 88 5.81 -5.90 -1.94
CA ALA A 88 4.46 -6.44 -1.87
C ALA A 88 4.37 -7.71 -1.02
N SER A 89 5.34 -8.63 -1.14
CA SER A 89 5.36 -9.90 -0.38
C SER A 89 5.66 -9.72 1.11
N LYS A 90 6.32 -8.61 1.49
CA LYS A 90 6.77 -8.34 2.87
C LYS A 90 5.76 -7.52 3.68
N ARG A 91 4.65 -7.13 3.07
CA ARG A 91 3.62 -6.32 3.72
C ARG A 91 2.82 -7.12 4.74
N ILE A 92 2.31 -6.44 5.75
CA ILE A 92 1.45 -7.06 6.78
C ILE A 92 0.19 -7.59 6.09
N GLY A 93 -0.14 -8.84 6.36
CA GLY A 93 -1.26 -9.54 5.72
C GLY A 93 -0.84 -10.47 4.59
N GLN A 94 0.42 -10.41 4.16
CA GLN A 94 0.99 -11.35 3.19
C GLN A 94 1.67 -12.54 3.89
N PRO A 95 1.82 -13.69 3.23
CA PRO A 95 2.45 -14.89 3.83
C PRO A 95 3.87 -14.65 4.37
N GLU A 96 4.63 -13.79 3.70
CA GLU A 96 5.99 -13.40 4.10
C GLU A 96 6.01 -12.04 4.83
N GLY A 97 4.86 -11.59 5.32
CA GLY A 97 4.73 -10.31 6.00
C GLY A 97 5.69 -10.16 7.17
N MET A 98 6.41 -9.06 7.21
CA MET A 98 7.42 -8.82 8.23
C MET A 98 7.27 -7.43 8.88
N LYS A 99 7.87 -7.29 10.05
CA LYS A 99 7.95 -6.02 10.79
C LYS A 99 9.40 -5.77 11.15
N ALA A 100 9.81 -4.52 11.11
CA ALA A 100 11.10 -4.05 11.61
C ALA A 100 10.90 -3.19 12.85
N LYS A 101 11.92 -3.14 13.70
CA LYS A 101 11.92 -2.32 14.89
C LYS A 101 12.43 -0.93 14.54
N LEU A 102 11.64 0.10 14.82
CA LEU A 102 12.05 1.48 14.55
C LEU A 102 13.23 1.88 15.46
N PRO A 103 14.26 2.55 14.92
CA PRO A 103 15.49 2.82 15.67
C PRO A 103 15.30 3.73 16.88
N TYR A 104 14.40 4.71 16.79
CA TYR A 104 14.17 5.67 17.88
C TYR A 104 13.08 5.21 18.86
N SER A 105 11.90 4.92 18.38
CA SER A 105 10.76 4.54 19.23
C SER A 105 10.82 3.10 19.73
N GLN A 106 11.68 2.27 19.14
CA GLN A 106 11.79 0.84 19.43
C GLN A 106 10.49 0.04 19.17
N GLN A 107 9.50 0.68 18.55
CA GLN A 107 8.23 0.05 18.21
C GLN A 107 8.36 -0.82 16.95
N LEU A 108 7.59 -1.91 16.91
CA LEU A 108 7.49 -2.73 15.71
C LEU A 108 6.63 -2.03 14.66
N PHE A 109 7.22 -1.81 13.51
CA PHE A 109 6.60 -1.16 12.36
C PHE A 109 6.51 -2.13 11.18
N GLY A 110 5.45 -2.03 10.40
CA GLY A 110 5.28 -2.75 9.14
C GLY A 110 4.28 -2.04 8.25
N VAL A 111 4.38 -2.23 6.95
CA VAL A 111 3.51 -1.62 5.95
C VAL A 111 2.32 -2.54 5.67
N PRO A 112 1.07 -2.10 5.87
CA PRO A 112 -0.10 -2.89 5.52
C PRO A 112 -0.21 -3.12 3.99
N ASP A 113 -0.81 -4.23 3.58
CA ASP A 113 -0.96 -4.59 2.16
C ASP A 113 -1.94 -3.70 1.39
N ASN A 114 -2.83 -2.98 2.08
CA ASN A 114 -3.77 -2.01 1.51
C ASN A 114 -3.20 -0.59 1.37
N VAL A 115 -1.90 -0.39 1.60
CA VAL A 115 -1.21 0.89 1.38
C VAL A 115 -0.52 0.87 0.03
N TYR A 116 -0.85 1.81 -0.83
CA TYR A 116 -0.20 2.04 -2.12
C TYR A 116 0.74 3.23 -2.00
N ILE A 117 1.95 3.10 -2.53
CA ILE A 117 2.95 4.16 -2.51
C ILE A 117 3.13 4.63 -3.95
N ILE A 118 2.91 5.92 -4.19
CA ILE A 118 3.12 6.59 -5.47
C ILE A 118 4.23 7.60 -5.28
N GLY A 119 5.29 7.49 -6.06
CA GLY A 119 6.37 8.48 -6.11
C GLY A 119 6.31 9.24 -7.42
N THR A 120 6.38 10.58 -7.37
CA THR A 120 6.63 11.40 -8.54
C THR A 120 8.11 11.72 -8.63
N MET A 121 8.61 11.95 -9.84
CA MET A 121 9.97 12.41 -10.06
C MET A 121 10.08 13.21 -11.33
N ASN A 122 10.96 14.20 -11.32
CA ASN A 122 11.38 14.92 -12.50
C ASN A 122 12.74 14.38 -12.96
N THR A 123 12.80 13.83 -14.18
CA THR A 123 14.03 13.25 -14.73
C THR A 123 14.91 14.28 -15.47
N ALA A 124 14.38 15.47 -15.77
CA ALA A 124 15.11 16.54 -16.44
C ALA A 124 16.24 17.13 -15.57
N ASP A 125 16.11 17.05 -14.26
CA ASP A 125 17.10 17.59 -13.33
C ASP A 125 18.26 16.60 -13.13
N ARG A 126 19.34 16.80 -13.88
CA ARG A 126 20.55 15.96 -13.83
C ARG A 126 21.34 16.09 -12.52
N SER A 127 21.04 17.10 -11.69
CA SER A 127 21.67 17.27 -10.39
C SER A 127 21.14 16.29 -9.34
N ILE A 128 20.05 15.60 -9.65
CA ILE A 128 19.36 14.68 -8.75
C ILE A 128 20.00 13.28 -8.85
N ALA A 129 20.16 12.66 -7.70
CA ALA A 129 20.76 11.33 -7.58
C ALA A 129 20.04 10.31 -8.48
N THR A 130 20.82 9.53 -9.23
CA THR A 130 20.28 8.37 -9.96
C THR A 130 19.52 7.48 -9.00
N ILE A 131 18.33 7.06 -9.42
CA ILE A 131 17.48 6.17 -8.61
C ILE A 131 18.29 4.91 -8.27
N ASP A 132 18.43 4.69 -6.96
CA ASP A 132 19.11 3.52 -6.42
C ASP A 132 18.48 2.22 -6.96
N THR A 133 19.31 1.24 -7.20
CA THR A 133 18.92 -0.11 -7.65
C THR A 133 17.91 -0.75 -6.70
N ALA A 134 17.98 -0.45 -5.40
CA ALA A 134 17.04 -0.93 -4.40
C ALA A 134 15.60 -0.43 -4.66
N LEU A 135 15.44 0.82 -5.07
CA LEU A 135 14.14 1.39 -5.46
C LEU A 135 13.64 0.82 -6.78
N ARG A 136 14.52 0.67 -7.77
CA ARG A 136 14.13 0.14 -9.09
C ARG A 136 13.46 -1.23 -9.01
N ARG A 137 13.88 -2.06 -8.07
CA ARG A 137 13.30 -3.40 -7.85
C ARG A 137 11.95 -3.39 -7.15
N ARG A 138 11.61 -2.30 -6.43
CA ARG A 138 10.42 -2.20 -5.57
C ARG A 138 9.30 -1.36 -6.15
N PHE A 139 9.62 -0.53 -7.13
CA PHE A 139 8.65 0.33 -7.80
C PHE A 139 8.47 -0.07 -9.26
N ARG A 140 7.25 0.07 -9.73
CA ARG A 140 6.94 0.01 -11.16
C ARG A 140 7.01 1.42 -11.72
N PHE A 141 7.87 1.64 -12.73
CA PHE A 141 8.04 2.94 -13.36
C PHE A 141 7.07 3.12 -14.51
N LYS A 142 6.43 4.27 -14.55
CA LYS A 142 5.60 4.72 -15.67
C LYS A 142 6.03 6.12 -16.07
N GLU A 143 6.50 6.25 -17.30
CA GLU A 143 6.83 7.55 -17.86
C GLU A 143 5.54 8.30 -18.20
N MET A 144 5.52 9.60 -17.88
CA MET A 144 4.42 10.51 -18.17
C MET A 144 4.93 11.60 -19.12
N MET A 145 4.88 11.33 -20.43
CA MET A 145 5.23 12.31 -21.45
C MET A 145 4.10 13.34 -21.61
N PRO A 146 4.41 14.56 -22.09
CA PRO A 146 3.40 15.55 -22.46
C PRO A 146 2.40 14.98 -23.45
N ASP A 147 1.12 15.01 -23.10
CA ASP A 147 0.01 14.58 -23.94
C ASP A 147 -0.70 15.80 -24.52
N THR A 148 -0.45 16.12 -25.79
CA THR A 148 -1.08 17.24 -26.47
C THR A 148 -2.54 17.01 -26.81
N ASP A 149 -3.00 15.75 -26.78
CA ASP A 149 -4.40 15.40 -27.08
C ASP A 149 -5.37 15.96 -26.04
N VAL A 150 -4.91 16.12 -24.80
CA VAL A 150 -5.68 16.76 -23.72
C VAL A 150 -6.04 18.21 -24.03
N LEU A 151 -5.27 18.87 -24.89
CA LEU A 151 -5.45 20.28 -25.28
C LEU A 151 -6.22 20.43 -26.61
N LYS A 152 -6.73 19.35 -27.20
CA LYS A 152 -7.53 19.39 -28.43
C LYS A 152 -8.79 20.25 -28.23
N GLY A 153 -9.05 21.13 -29.19
CA GLY A 153 -10.20 22.04 -29.13
C GLY A 153 -9.97 23.34 -28.34
N ILE A 154 -8.81 23.49 -27.70
CA ILE A 154 -8.44 24.75 -27.04
C ILE A 154 -7.67 25.61 -28.04
N SER A 155 -8.16 26.82 -28.31
CA SER A 155 -7.54 27.81 -29.20
C SER A 155 -7.47 29.18 -28.51
N VAL A 156 -6.44 29.93 -28.77
CA VAL A 156 -6.26 31.31 -28.36
C VAL A 156 -5.96 32.12 -29.62
N GLU A 157 -6.79 33.10 -29.93
CA GLU A 157 -6.66 33.94 -31.16
C GLU A 157 -6.45 33.09 -32.43
N ASP A 158 -7.31 32.08 -32.63
CA ASP A 158 -7.25 31.13 -33.75
C ASP A 158 -6.00 30.22 -33.80
N ILE A 159 -5.15 30.25 -32.79
CA ILE A 159 -3.97 29.37 -32.68
C ILE A 159 -4.36 28.16 -31.82
N SER A 160 -4.25 26.96 -32.39
CA SER A 160 -4.42 25.71 -31.66
C SER A 160 -3.31 25.53 -30.64
N VAL A 161 -3.69 25.49 -29.35
CA VAL A 161 -2.71 25.30 -28.24
C VAL A 161 -2.03 23.92 -28.34
N ALA A 162 -2.78 22.88 -28.71
CA ALA A 162 -2.26 21.54 -28.91
C ALA A 162 -1.14 21.51 -30.01
N GLU A 163 -1.39 22.14 -31.18
CA GLU A 163 -0.40 22.18 -32.23
C GLU A 163 0.82 23.04 -31.88
N MET A 164 0.59 24.16 -31.21
CA MET A 164 1.65 25.01 -30.72
C MET A 164 2.58 24.24 -29.78
N LEU A 165 2.03 23.59 -28.77
CA LEU A 165 2.80 22.79 -27.82
C LEU A 165 3.54 21.64 -28.49
N ALA A 166 2.89 20.93 -29.43
CA ALA A 166 3.52 19.85 -30.17
C ALA A 166 4.74 20.33 -30.99
N ARG A 167 4.61 21.49 -31.66
CA ARG A 167 5.73 22.10 -32.43
C ARG A 167 6.87 22.57 -31.54
N MET A 168 6.52 23.17 -30.36
CA MET A 168 7.54 23.60 -29.40
C MET A 168 8.30 22.38 -28.85
N ASN A 169 7.61 21.35 -28.41
CA ASN A 169 8.21 20.14 -27.86
C ASN A 169 9.06 19.38 -28.88
N LYS A 170 8.64 19.37 -30.16
CA LYS A 170 9.46 18.82 -31.25
C LYS A 170 10.77 19.57 -31.39
N ARG A 171 10.77 20.91 -31.30
CA ARG A 171 12.00 21.72 -31.34
C ARG A 171 12.88 21.49 -30.12
N ILE A 172 12.29 21.47 -28.93
CA ILE A 172 13.04 21.26 -27.70
C ILE A 172 13.72 19.89 -27.71
N SER A 173 13.02 18.84 -28.14
CA SER A 173 13.58 17.48 -28.17
C SER A 173 14.75 17.33 -29.14
N VAL A 174 14.83 18.19 -30.20
CA VAL A 174 15.94 18.20 -31.17
C VAL A 174 17.11 19.06 -30.69
N LEU A 175 16.82 20.20 -30.03
CA LEU A 175 17.86 21.16 -29.62
C LEU A 175 18.50 20.81 -28.28
N TYR A 176 17.75 20.20 -27.39
CA TYR A 176 18.19 19.78 -26.06
C TYR A 176 18.06 18.27 -25.87
N ASP A 177 16.94 17.84 -25.39
CA ASP A 177 16.54 16.43 -25.26
C ASP A 177 15.03 16.33 -24.98
N ARG A 178 14.52 15.10 -24.91
CA ARG A 178 13.11 14.82 -24.67
C ARG A 178 12.65 15.13 -23.23
N GLU A 179 13.57 15.18 -22.28
CA GLU A 179 13.26 15.38 -20.87
C GLU A 179 12.95 16.84 -20.52
N HIS A 180 13.36 17.77 -21.39
CA HIS A 180 13.08 19.21 -21.27
C HIS A 180 11.78 19.65 -21.96
N THR A 181 10.99 18.72 -22.50
CA THR A 181 9.71 19.04 -23.14
C THR A 181 8.72 19.65 -22.14
N ILE A 182 7.92 20.61 -22.62
CA ILE A 182 6.93 21.34 -21.82
C ILE A 182 5.72 20.43 -21.60
N GLY A 183 5.27 20.32 -20.36
CA GLY A 183 4.06 19.58 -19.97
C GLY A 183 2.78 20.27 -20.46
N HIS A 184 1.70 19.51 -20.57
CA HIS A 184 0.39 20.00 -20.99
C HIS A 184 -0.42 20.65 -19.83
N ALA A 185 0.12 20.65 -18.61
CA ALA A 185 -0.53 21.16 -17.40
C ALA A 185 -0.01 22.57 -16.99
N TYR A 186 0.70 23.26 -17.86
CA TYR A 186 1.15 24.65 -17.65
C TYR A 186 0.14 25.63 -18.21
#